data_3b1517e9c250d08d2d9bee6de76a92ce
#
_entry.id   3b1517e9c250d08d2d9bee6de76a92ce
#
_cell.length_a   1.000
_cell.length_b   1.000
_cell.length_c   1.000
_cell.angle_alpha   90.00
_cell.angle_beta   90.00
_cell.angle_gamma   90.00
#
_symmetry.space_group_name_H-M   'P 1'
#
loop_
_entity.id
_entity.type
_entity.pdbx_description
1 polymer ?
#
loop_
_entity_poly.entity_id
_entity_poly.type
_entity_poly.pdbx_seq_one_letter_code
_entity_poly.pdbx_strand_id
1 'polypeptide(L)'
;MEAIQLGGPIPIFLFSPTQLQTVVLKRNQINATLDFGSSYSNQLEFVDLQYNYVTDYKPSANKRIQVMLADNPGKEPSPACKCVYPVTGILTFRSPSFSGYTNNTNFNMLQQELEGFFKNPSYPVDSVAIRNIRENPTDHHLLIDILVFPSNIETFNETGMDSVISAFSTHTFSQPPIFGPYIFVADQYTPFSGGDSKSGNKGIIIGAAVGVAVLLLFLSIAGIYALRQRNRADRATGRNNPFAKWNKSKSSIDAPRLVGAKAFTFEELKKCTENFSKANDVGGGGYGQVYKGILSSGQLIAIKRAQQGSSQGELEFKTEIELLSRVHHKNVVKLLGFCFDRTEQMLVYEYIPNGSLTDSLSGKSGIRLDWTRRLRIALGSGKGLAYLHELADPPIIHRDIKSNNILLDENLTAKVADFGLSKLVGDPEKIHVTTQVKGTLGYLDPEYYMTNQLTEKSDVYGFGVVMFELLTGKSPIERGKYVVKEVKMKMNTSSDLYDLQELLDTTIISTSGNLKGFEKYVDLALRCVEEEGVNRPTMGEVVKEIENIMHLAGVNPNIDSAASSRTYEDASKGSGNPYGKDSV
;
A
#
# COMPACT_ATOMS: atom_id res chain seq x y z
N MET A 1 -32.07 13.04 11.98
CA MET A 1 -32.86 11.78 11.99
C MET A 1 -32.34 10.88 10.87
N GLU A 2 -31.32 10.11 11.15
CA GLU A 2 -30.63 9.23 10.19
C GLU A 2 -31.08 7.79 10.40
N ALA A 3 -31.34 7.05 9.30
CA ALA A 3 -31.61 5.61 9.31
C ALA A 3 -32.78 5.11 10.20
N ILE A 4 -33.87 5.89 10.32
CA ILE A 4 -35.05 5.54 11.11
C ILE A 4 -36.24 5.06 10.27
N GLN A 5 -35.98 4.73 8.99
CA GLN A 5 -36.97 4.20 8.02
C GLN A 5 -38.15 5.15 7.75
N LEU A 6 -37.92 6.47 7.79
CA LEU A 6 -38.94 7.44 7.35
C LEU A 6 -39.22 7.27 5.87
N GLY A 7 -40.47 7.08 5.50
CA GLY A 7 -40.92 6.95 4.12
C GLY A 7 -41.99 7.96 3.73
N GLY A 8 -42.24 8.09 2.42
CA GLY A 8 -43.21 9.00 1.87
C GLY A 8 -42.66 10.42 1.59
N PRO A 9 -43.52 11.37 1.18
CA PRO A 9 -43.13 12.74 0.87
C PRO A 9 -42.76 13.51 2.14
N ILE A 10 -41.80 14.44 2.03
CA ILE A 10 -41.44 15.34 3.13
C ILE A 10 -42.55 16.38 3.29
N PRO A 11 -43.18 16.49 4.46
CA PRO A 11 -44.20 17.52 4.71
C PRO A 11 -43.59 18.93 4.69
N ILE A 12 -44.17 19.85 3.92
CA ILE A 12 -43.70 21.23 3.74
C ILE A 12 -43.54 21.95 5.08
N PHE A 13 -44.41 21.68 6.06
CA PHE A 13 -44.35 22.30 7.37
C PHE A 13 -43.08 21.95 8.17
N LEU A 14 -42.35 20.91 7.80
CA LEU A 14 -41.07 20.55 8.41
C LEU A 14 -40.03 21.67 8.26
N PHE A 15 -40.11 22.45 7.20
CA PHE A 15 -39.17 23.54 6.92
C PHE A 15 -39.62 24.88 7.53
N SER A 16 -40.80 24.95 8.13
CA SER A 16 -41.41 26.19 8.62
C SER A 16 -40.94 26.73 9.99
N PRO A 17 -40.33 25.94 10.92
CA PRO A 17 -39.89 26.50 12.21
C PRO A 17 -38.85 27.60 12.02
N THR A 18 -39.09 28.77 12.59
CA THR A 18 -38.32 30.01 12.34
C THR A 18 -36.84 29.94 12.73
N GLN A 19 -36.48 29.03 13.62
CA GLN A 19 -35.10 28.81 14.09
C GLN A 19 -34.43 27.63 13.41
N LEU A 20 -35.06 26.99 12.42
CA LEU A 20 -34.52 25.81 11.75
C LEU A 20 -33.37 26.22 10.81
N GLN A 21 -32.18 25.72 11.11
CA GLN A 21 -30.97 25.97 10.30
C GLN A 21 -30.54 24.76 9.47
N THR A 22 -30.75 23.55 10.00
CA THR A 22 -30.29 22.33 9.38
C THR A 22 -31.32 21.21 9.49
N VAL A 23 -31.53 20.49 8.38
CA VAL A 23 -32.37 19.28 8.31
C VAL A 23 -31.51 18.12 7.80
N VAL A 24 -31.37 17.06 8.58
CA VAL A 24 -30.63 15.84 8.20
C VAL A 24 -31.59 14.65 8.29
N LEU A 25 -31.93 14.09 7.12
CA LEU A 25 -32.85 12.95 6.96
C LEU A 25 -32.24 11.86 6.07
N LYS A 26 -30.92 11.77 6.04
CA LYS A 26 -30.21 10.80 5.20
C LYS A 26 -30.49 9.35 5.62
N ARG A 27 -30.30 8.41 4.66
CA ARG A 27 -30.50 6.97 4.85
C ARG A 27 -31.90 6.60 5.34
N ASN A 28 -32.93 7.13 4.65
CA ASN A 28 -34.33 6.83 4.91
C ASN A 28 -35.01 6.33 3.61
N GLN A 29 -36.34 6.23 3.60
CA GLN A 29 -37.13 5.80 2.46
C GLN A 29 -38.01 6.94 1.91
N ILE A 30 -37.52 8.17 2.01
CA ILE A 30 -38.24 9.37 1.55
C ILE A 30 -38.29 9.34 0.02
N ASN A 31 -39.52 9.34 -0.51
CA ASN A 31 -39.78 9.31 -1.93
C ASN A 31 -40.72 10.47 -2.27
N ALA A 32 -40.36 11.32 -3.13
CA ALA A 32 -41.15 12.36 -3.79
C ALA A 32 -40.23 13.52 -4.23
N THR A 33 -40.82 14.53 -4.82
CA THR A 33 -40.17 15.81 -5.10
C THR A 33 -39.89 16.56 -3.79
N LEU A 34 -38.67 17.02 -3.59
CA LEU A 34 -38.34 17.94 -2.51
C LEU A 34 -38.92 19.33 -2.85
N ASP A 35 -39.87 19.78 -2.04
CA ASP A 35 -40.52 21.10 -2.17
C ASP A 35 -40.46 21.81 -0.81
N PHE A 36 -39.88 22.99 -0.76
CA PHE A 36 -39.82 23.81 0.47
C PHE A 36 -41.12 24.58 0.73
N GLY A 37 -42.00 24.66 -0.28
CA GLY A 37 -43.20 25.52 -0.22
C GLY A 37 -42.87 27.02 -0.27
N SER A 38 -43.87 27.84 0.04
CA SER A 38 -43.76 29.31 0.04
C SER A 38 -43.31 29.90 1.39
N SER A 39 -43.34 29.11 2.47
CA SER A 39 -43.05 29.57 3.85
C SER A 39 -42.11 28.57 4.53
N TYR A 40 -40.82 28.82 4.45
CA TYR A 40 -39.79 28.06 5.14
C TYR A 40 -38.89 28.99 5.96
N SER A 41 -38.09 28.43 6.86
CA SER A 41 -37.22 29.21 7.75
C SER A 41 -36.23 30.07 6.97
N ASN A 42 -36.14 31.36 7.30
CA ASN A 42 -35.13 32.26 6.73
C ASN A 42 -33.69 31.94 7.20
N GLN A 43 -33.55 31.09 8.23
CA GLN A 43 -32.28 30.63 8.76
C GLN A 43 -31.88 29.26 8.23
N LEU A 44 -32.68 28.62 7.36
CA LEU A 44 -32.38 27.33 6.79
C LEU A 44 -31.20 27.45 5.81
N GLU A 45 -30.12 26.78 6.13
CA GLU A 45 -28.85 26.81 5.36
C GLU A 45 -28.49 25.45 4.78
N PHE A 46 -28.93 24.36 5.41
CA PHE A 46 -28.48 23.01 5.01
C PHE A 46 -29.59 21.97 5.11
N VAL A 47 -29.74 21.15 4.04
CA VAL A 47 -30.66 20.01 3.99
C VAL A 47 -29.95 18.80 3.42
N ASP A 48 -29.81 17.73 4.21
CA ASP A 48 -29.20 16.48 3.82
C ASP A 48 -30.25 15.36 3.68
N LEU A 49 -30.47 14.94 2.45
CA LEU A 49 -31.39 13.88 2.04
C LEU A 49 -30.69 12.74 1.31
N GLN A 50 -29.40 12.60 1.50
CA GLN A 50 -28.63 11.54 0.84
C GLN A 50 -29.16 10.14 1.18
N TYR A 51 -29.01 9.19 0.26
CA TYR A 51 -29.45 7.80 0.44
C TYR A 51 -30.94 7.68 0.74
N ASN A 52 -31.77 8.36 -0.05
CA ASN A 52 -33.24 8.28 -0.05
C ASN A 52 -33.75 7.91 -1.46
N TYR A 53 -35.01 8.14 -1.74
CA TYR A 53 -35.65 7.92 -3.04
C TYR A 53 -36.27 9.22 -3.60
N VAL A 54 -35.67 10.38 -3.32
CA VAL A 54 -36.11 11.67 -3.83
C VAL A 54 -35.93 11.69 -5.35
N THR A 55 -37.01 11.93 -6.08
CA THR A 55 -37.07 11.82 -7.55
C THR A 55 -36.92 13.16 -8.26
N ASP A 56 -37.20 14.27 -7.57
CA ASP A 56 -37.09 15.60 -8.13
C ASP A 56 -36.90 16.65 -7.03
N TYR A 57 -36.47 17.85 -7.41
CA TYR A 57 -36.20 18.95 -6.50
C TYR A 57 -36.72 20.26 -7.09
N LYS A 58 -37.52 21.01 -6.31
CA LYS A 58 -37.94 22.37 -6.68
C LYS A 58 -36.98 23.35 -6.00
N PRO A 59 -36.17 24.12 -6.76
CA PRO A 59 -35.26 25.08 -6.18
C PRO A 59 -35.95 26.08 -5.25
N SER A 60 -35.34 26.32 -4.09
CA SER A 60 -35.78 27.35 -3.17
C SER A 60 -35.52 28.75 -3.76
N ALA A 61 -36.39 29.71 -3.45
CA ALA A 61 -36.14 31.12 -3.76
C ALA A 61 -34.89 31.69 -3.04
N ASN A 62 -34.49 31.08 -1.94
CA ASN A 62 -33.29 31.41 -1.20
C ASN A 62 -32.08 30.60 -1.73
N LYS A 63 -31.22 31.25 -2.50
CA LYS A 63 -30.01 30.64 -3.08
C LYS A 63 -28.94 30.20 -2.04
N ARG A 64 -29.16 30.45 -0.75
CA ARG A 64 -28.20 30.09 0.32
C ARG A 64 -28.40 28.68 0.87
N ILE A 65 -29.54 28.05 0.58
CA ILE A 65 -29.82 26.70 1.10
C ILE A 65 -28.99 25.68 0.31
N GLN A 66 -28.10 25.01 0.99
CA GLN A 66 -27.32 23.89 0.46
C GLN A 66 -28.14 22.60 0.62
N VAL A 67 -28.44 21.92 -0.49
CA VAL A 67 -29.20 20.67 -0.52
C VAL A 67 -28.30 19.53 -0.97
N MET A 68 -28.25 18.47 -0.17
CA MET A 68 -27.51 17.24 -0.44
C MET A 68 -28.47 16.13 -0.85
N LEU A 69 -28.41 15.70 -2.11
CA LEU A 69 -29.27 14.66 -2.70
C LEU A 69 -28.48 13.45 -3.25
N ALA A 70 -27.20 13.31 -2.93
CA ALA A 70 -26.40 12.18 -3.40
C ALA A 70 -27.05 10.83 -3.08
N ASP A 71 -26.90 9.86 -3.97
CA ASP A 71 -27.48 8.52 -3.86
C ASP A 71 -29.04 8.50 -3.80
N ASN A 72 -29.67 9.51 -4.40
CA ASN A 72 -31.10 9.53 -4.72
C ASN A 72 -31.28 9.29 -6.22
N PRO A 73 -32.40 8.67 -6.65
CA PRO A 73 -32.67 8.44 -8.09
C PRO A 73 -33.14 9.70 -8.84
N GLY A 74 -32.88 10.88 -8.33
CA GLY A 74 -33.34 12.16 -8.88
C GLY A 74 -32.24 13.01 -9.51
N LYS A 75 -32.66 14.14 -10.10
CA LYS A 75 -31.76 15.16 -10.66
C LYS A 75 -31.17 16.03 -9.56
N GLU A 76 -29.86 16.26 -9.59
CA GLU A 76 -29.21 17.24 -8.70
C GLU A 76 -29.12 18.63 -9.33
N PRO A 77 -29.25 19.72 -8.53
CA PRO A 77 -29.05 21.07 -9.04
C PRO A 77 -27.57 21.33 -9.33
N SER A 78 -27.25 21.76 -10.56
CA SER A 78 -25.91 22.25 -10.89
C SER A 78 -25.63 23.59 -10.18
N PRO A 79 -24.36 24.00 -10.00
CA PRO A 79 -24.01 25.35 -9.53
C PRO A 79 -24.68 26.48 -10.34
N ALA A 80 -25.03 26.24 -11.61
CA ALA A 80 -25.77 27.15 -12.46
C ALA A 80 -27.31 27.07 -12.30
N CYS A 81 -27.83 26.36 -11.27
CA CYS A 81 -29.25 26.19 -10.96
C CYS A 81 -30.07 25.44 -12.04
N LYS A 82 -29.44 24.55 -12.82
CA LYS A 82 -30.12 23.62 -13.72
C LYS A 82 -30.24 22.25 -13.08
N CYS A 83 -31.39 21.58 -13.22
CA CYS A 83 -31.56 20.20 -12.78
C CYS A 83 -31.11 19.24 -13.88
N VAL A 84 -29.94 18.63 -13.69
CA VAL A 84 -29.28 17.75 -14.66
C VAL A 84 -28.71 16.51 -13.96
N TYR A 85 -28.34 15.47 -14.72
CA TYR A 85 -27.70 14.28 -14.19
C TYR A 85 -26.16 14.45 -14.27
N PRO A 86 -25.45 14.68 -13.16
CA PRO A 86 -24.00 14.80 -13.16
C PRO A 86 -23.33 13.44 -13.32
N VAL A 87 -22.13 13.40 -13.86
CA VAL A 87 -21.19 12.32 -13.64
C VAL A 87 -20.61 12.52 -12.24
N THR A 88 -20.73 11.48 -11.40
CA THR A 88 -20.23 11.50 -10.02
C THR A 88 -19.04 10.56 -9.86
N GLY A 89 -18.21 10.81 -8.88
CA GLY A 89 -17.09 9.97 -8.51
C GLY A 89 -16.31 10.53 -7.35
N ILE A 90 -15.31 9.77 -6.89
CA ILE A 90 -14.49 10.12 -5.74
C ILE A 90 -13.05 10.37 -6.21
N LEU A 91 -12.53 11.56 -5.92
CA LEU A 91 -11.09 11.82 -5.95
C LEU A 91 -10.49 11.41 -4.61
N THR A 92 -9.56 10.49 -4.65
CA THR A 92 -8.79 10.04 -3.50
C THR A 92 -7.39 10.60 -3.58
N PHE A 93 -7.06 11.55 -2.70
CA PHE A 93 -5.72 12.10 -2.58
C PHE A 93 -4.95 11.38 -1.48
N ARG A 94 -3.76 10.96 -1.80
CA ARG A 94 -2.93 10.09 -0.95
C ARG A 94 -1.80 10.84 -0.24
N SER A 95 -1.82 12.15 -0.23
CA SER A 95 -0.77 12.94 0.43
C SER A 95 -0.90 12.88 1.95
N PRO A 96 0.17 12.63 2.70
CA PRO A 96 0.15 12.47 4.15
C PRO A 96 0.10 13.78 4.94
N SER A 97 -0.09 14.93 4.30
CA SER A 97 0.10 16.25 4.93
C SER A 97 -1.16 17.11 4.95
N PHE A 98 -2.34 16.51 5.02
CA PHE A 98 -3.57 17.26 5.23
C PHE A 98 -3.82 17.55 6.72
N SER A 99 -2.82 18.01 7.46
CA SER A 99 -3.02 18.56 8.79
C SER A 99 -3.74 19.91 8.68
N GLY A 100 -5.07 19.87 8.69
CA GLY A 100 -5.92 21.05 8.68
C GLY A 100 -6.99 21.02 7.60
N TYR A 101 -7.94 20.07 7.67
CA TYR A 101 -9.15 20.00 6.83
C TYR A 101 -10.06 21.24 6.93
N THR A 102 -9.74 22.21 7.77
CA THR A 102 -10.50 23.43 7.99
C THR A 102 -10.13 24.57 7.06
N ASN A 103 -9.10 24.42 6.21
CA ASN A 103 -8.67 25.52 5.32
C ASN A 103 -9.42 25.46 3.98
N ASN A 104 -10.57 26.14 3.91
CA ASN A 104 -11.38 26.26 2.70
C ASN A 104 -10.62 26.83 1.48
N THR A 105 -9.51 27.51 1.67
CA THR A 105 -8.73 28.14 0.60
C THR A 105 -8.18 27.11 -0.39
N ASN A 106 -7.67 25.97 0.12
CA ASN A 106 -7.08 24.93 -0.72
C ASN A 106 -8.17 24.21 -1.56
N PHE A 107 -9.32 23.96 -0.97
CA PHE A 107 -10.43 23.32 -1.69
C PHE A 107 -11.08 24.25 -2.72
N ASN A 108 -11.16 25.54 -2.43
CA ASN A 108 -11.57 26.55 -3.41
C ASN A 108 -10.59 26.62 -4.60
N MET A 109 -9.29 26.48 -4.34
CA MET A 109 -8.28 26.40 -5.41
C MET A 109 -8.49 25.15 -6.28
N LEU A 110 -8.70 23.97 -5.67
CA LEU A 110 -8.97 22.75 -6.42
C LEU A 110 -10.23 22.89 -7.29
N GLN A 111 -11.30 23.47 -6.74
CA GLN A 111 -12.54 23.68 -7.49
C GLN A 111 -12.32 24.64 -8.66
N GLN A 112 -11.58 25.73 -8.47
CA GLN A 112 -11.26 26.69 -9.53
C GLN A 112 -10.43 26.07 -10.65
N GLU A 113 -9.45 25.23 -10.31
CA GLU A 113 -8.65 24.51 -11.30
C GLU A 113 -9.50 23.48 -12.08
N LEU A 114 -10.39 22.74 -11.42
CA LEU A 114 -11.34 21.83 -12.07
C LEU A 114 -12.28 22.59 -13.02
N GLU A 115 -12.87 23.70 -12.56
CA GLU A 115 -13.72 24.54 -13.40
C GLU A 115 -12.93 25.15 -14.58
N GLY A 116 -11.71 25.60 -14.34
CA GLY A 116 -10.82 26.11 -15.37
C GLY A 116 -10.48 25.08 -16.45
N PHE A 117 -10.17 23.86 -16.02
CA PHE A 117 -9.85 22.75 -16.91
C PHE A 117 -11.04 22.37 -17.81
N PHE A 118 -12.22 22.19 -17.21
CA PHE A 118 -13.43 21.79 -17.96
C PHE A 118 -14.10 22.93 -18.73
N LYS A 119 -13.68 24.17 -18.60
CA LYS A 119 -14.07 25.28 -19.51
C LYS A 119 -13.57 25.11 -20.93
N ASN A 120 -12.65 24.19 -21.18
CA ASN A 120 -12.21 23.84 -22.53
C ASN A 120 -13.40 23.29 -23.34
N PRO A 121 -13.71 23.86 -24.54
CA PRO A 121 -14.83 23.42 -25.36
C PRO A 121 -14.81 21.94 -25.79
N SER A 122 -13.68 21.26 -25.61
CA SER A 122 -13.54 19.84 -25.87
C SER A 122 -14.35 18.96 -24.90
N TYR A 123 -14.75 19.53 -23.75
CA TYR A 123 -15.54 18.83 -22.74
C TYR A 123 -16.97 19.40 -22.71
N PRO A 124 -18.02 18.55 -22.80
CA PRO A 124 -19.42 19.00 -22.73
C PRO A 124 -19.85 19.25 -21.27
N VAL A 125 -19.10 20.07 -20.52
CA VAL A 125 -19.28 20.33 -19.09
C VAL A 125 -19.72 21.78 -18.89
N ASP A 126 -20.76 21.99 -18.07
CA ASP A 126 -21.25 23.31 -17.66
C ASP A 126 -20.52 23.79 -16.39
N SER A 127 -20.40 22.93 -15.41
CA SER A 127 -19.83 23.24 -14.11
C SER A 127 -19.35 22.00 -13.38
N VAL A 128 -18.52 22.20 -12.35
CA VAL A 128 -18.04 21.15 -11.48
C VAL A 128 -18.29 21.56 -10.03
N ALA A 129 -18.67 20.62 -9.17
CA ALA A 129 -18.78 20.82 -7.75
C ALA A 129 -17.96 19.78 -7.00
N ILE A 130 -17.31 20.20 -5.92
CA ILE A 130 -16.67 19.31 -4.95
C ILE A 130 -17.52 19.26 -3.68
N ARG A 131 -17.67 18.07 -3.10
CA ARG A 131 -18.50 17.85 -1.90
C ARG A 131 -17.89 16.81 -0.99
N ASN A 132 -18.44 16.70 0.21
CA ASN A 132 -18.20 15.61 1.16
C ASN A 132 -16.71 15.32 1.38
N ILE A 133 -15.96 16.38 1.66
CA ILE A 133 -14.52 16.31 1.95
C ILE A 133 -14.37 15.56 3.27
N ARG A 134 -13.70 14.39 3.24
CA ARG A 134 -13.54 13.52 4.40
C ARG A 134 -12.22 12.78 4.37
N GLU A 135 -11.74 12.39 5.54
CA GLU A 135 -10.61 11.50 5.69
C GLU A 135 -11.11 10.05 5.79
N ASN A 136 -10.45 9.14 5.09
CA ASN A 136 -10.68 7.71 5.29
C ASN A 136 -10.03 7.28 6.62
N PRO A 137 -10.81 6.76 7.58
CA PRO A 137 -10.27 6.42 8.91
C PRO A 137 -9.27 5.26 8.89
N THR A 138 -9.21 4.50 7.79
CA THR A 138 -8.37 3.29 7.70
C THR A 138 -6.96 3.60 7.18
N ASP A 139 -6.83 4.50 6.22
CA ASP A 139 -5.60 4.79 5.50
C ASP A 139 -5.22 6.28 5.47
N HIS A 140 -6.00 7.11 6.15
CA HIS A 140 -5.80 8.56 6.26
C HIS A 140 -5.78 9.31 4.92
N HIS A 141 -6.37 8.73 3.87
CA HIS A 141 -6.49 9.39 2.58
C HIS A 141 -7.59 10.45 2.62
N LEU A 142 -7.39 11.54 1.86
CA LEU A 142 -8.40 12.57 1.66
C LEU A 142 -9.33 12.13 0.53
N LEU A 143 -10.60 12.00 0.82
CA LEU A 143 -11.67 11.65 -0.12
C LEU A 143 -12.49 12.91 -0.41
N ILE A 144 -12.67 13.21 -1.70
CA ILE A 144 -13.47 14.34 -2.18
C ILE A 144 -14.45 13.83 -3.23
N ASP A 145 -15.75 13.98 -2.99
CA ASP A 145 -16.76 13.64 -3.98
C ASP A 145 -16.84 14.75 -5.03
N ILE A 146 -16.78 14.36 -6.31
CA ILE A 146 -16.87 15.27 -7.45
C ILE A 146 -18.17 15.05 -8.20
N LEU A 147 -18.80 16.15 -8.62
CA LEU A 147 -19.94 16.18 -9.49
C LEU A 147 -19.60 17.02 -10.71
N VAL A 148 -19.65 16.44 -11.88
CA VAL A 148 -19.43 17.12 -13.17
C VAL A 148 -20.75 17.22 -13.90
N PHE A 149 -21.19 18.43 -14.19
CA PHE A 149 -22.51 18.71 -14.74
C PHE A 149 -22.43 18.93 -16.26
N PRO A 150 -23.35 18.33 -17.05
CA PRO A 150 -23.35 18.47 -18.50
C PRO A 150 -23.79 19.86 -18.97
N SER A 151 -23.22 20.32 -20.08
CA SER A 151 -23.59 21.58 -20.73
C SER A 151 -24.77 21.36 -21.72
N ASN A 152 -25.75 22.26 -21.66
CA ASN A 152 -26.88 22.35 -22.65
C ASN A 152 -27.80 21.14 -22.77
N ILE A 153 -27.56 20.04 -22.06
CA ILE A 153 -28.34 18.80 -22.06
C ILE A 153 -28.57 18.34 -20.62
N GLU A 154 -29.61 17.54 -20.39
CA GLU A 154 -29.90 17.03 -19.04
C GLU A 154 -29.02 15.87 -18.63
N THR A 155 -28.42 15.15 -19.59
CA THR A 155 -27.58 13.96 -19.37
C THR A 155 -26.39 13.98 -20.30
N PHE A 156 -25.27 13.43 -19.86
CA PHE A 156 -24.15 13.16 -20.77
C PHE A 156 -24.54 12.06 -21.79
N ASN A 157 -24.09 12.21 -23.01
CA ASN A 157 -24.03 11.09 -23.94
C ASN A 157 -22.78 10.24 -23.63
N GLU A 158 -22.69 9.03 -24.21
CA GLU A 158 -21.61 8.08 -23.96
C GLU A 158 -20.21 8.71 -24.19
N THR A 159 -20.04 9.40 -25.30
CA THR A 159 -18.77 10.06 -25.65
C THR A 159 -18.40 11.20 -24.71
N GLY A 160 -19.38 11.98 -24.24
CA GLY A 160 -19.18 13.07 -23.28
C GLY A 160 -18.81 12.52 -21.90
N MET A 161 -19.47 11.46 -21.47
CA MET A 161 -19.15 10.74 -20.24
C MET A 161 -17.74 10.16 -20.29
N ASP A 162 -17.38 9.46 -21.36
CA ASP A 162 -16.05 8.86 -21.52
C ASP A 162 -14.95 9.93 -21.55
N SER A 163 -15.22 11.10 -22.15
CA SER A 163 -14.25 12.19 -22.16
C SER A 163 -13.97 12.74 -20.76
N VAL A 164 -15.01 12.88 -19.91
CA VAL A 164 -14.88 13.33 -18.53
C VAL A 164 -14.13 12.30 -17.68
N ILE A 165 -14.53 11.03 -17.76
CA ILE A 165 -13.88 9.95 -17.00
C ILE A 165 -12.43 9.78 -17.44
N SER A 166 -12.15 9.85 -18.74
CA SER A 166 -10.80 9.76 -19.29
C SER A 166 -9.91 10.89 -18.79
N ALA A 167 -10.43 12.13 -18.70
CA ALA A 167 -9.66 13.28 -18.23
C ALA A 167 -9.07 13.07 -16.83
N PHE A 168 -9.79 12.39 -15.95
CA PHE A 168 -9.31 12.02 -14.61
C PHE A 168 -8.44 10.76 -14.63
N SER A 169 -8.85 9.72 -15.36
CA SER A 169 -8.19 8.41 -15.35
C SER A 169 -6.82 8.44 -16.03
N THR A 170 -6.63 9.30 -17.04
CA THR A 170 -5.35 9.49 -17.74
C THR A 170 -4.51 10.62 -17.15
N HIS A 171 -4.94 11.19 -16.00
CA HIS A 171 -4.28 12.33 -15.38
C HIS A 171 -4.09 13.55 -16.29
N THR A 172 -4.95 13.73 -17.29
CA THR A 172 -4.94 14.91 -18.15
C THR A 172 -5.30 16.17 -17.35
N PHE A 173 -6.16 16.03 -16.33
CA PHE A 173 -6.34 17.07 -15.32
C PHE A 173 -5.15 17.06 -14.35
N SER A 174 -4.42 18.18 -14.27
CA SER A 174 -3.32 18.38 -13.34
C SER A 174 -3.82 19.15 -12.11
N GLN A 175 -3.82 18.50 -10.96
CA GLN A 175 -4.26 19.07 -9.68
C GLN A 175 -3.24 20.06 -9.11
N PRO A 176 -3.66 21.00 -8.23
CA PRO A 176 -2.72 21.87 -7.50
C PRO A 176 -1.68 21.03 -6.73
N PRO A 177 -0.38 21.44 -6.74
CA PRO A 177 0.71 20.64 -6.15
C PRO A 177 0.52 20.28 -4.67
N ILE A 178 -0.26 21.08 -3.93
CA ILE A 178 -0.54 20.86 -2.50
C ILE A 178 -1.33 19.56 -2.24
N PHE A 179 -2.12 19.08 -3.21
CA PHE A 179 -2.93 17.86 -3.05
C PHE A 179 -2.14 16.58 -3.34
N GLY A 180 -1.02 16.69 -4.06
CA GLY A 180 -0.28 15.52 -4.55
C GLY A 180 -1.12 14.69 -5.54
N PRO A 181 -0.66 13.51 -5.90
CA PRO A 181 -1.34 12.66 -6.88
C PRO A 181 -2.69 12.14 -6.35
N TYR A 182 -3.63 11.93 -7.29
CA TYR A 182 -4.98 11.43 -6.98
C TYR A 182 -5.31 10.15 -7.75
N ILE A 183 -6.33 9.44 -7.26
CA ILE A 183 -7.06 8.41 -8.00
C ILE A 183 -8.51 8.88 -8.14
N PHE A 184 -9.09 8.70 -9.32
CA PHE A 184 -10.50 8.93 -9.55
C PHE A 184 -11.24 7.60 -9.72
N VAL A 185 -12.32 7.42 -8.96
CA VAL A 185 -13.24 6.29 -9.09
C VAL A 185 -14.59 6.86 -9.46
N ALA A 186 -15.01 6.64 -10.71
CA ALA A 186 -16.31 7.06 -11.18
C ALA A 186 -17.41 6.15 -10.62
N ASP A 187 -18.55 6.73 -10.27
CA ASP A 187 -19.76 5.99 -9.95
C ASP A 187 -20.45 5.52 -11.24
N GLN A 188 -21.33 4.52 -11.11
CA GLN A 188 -22.09 4.03 -12.25
C GLN A 188 -23.08 5.10 -12.74
N TYR A 189 -22.90 5.60 -13.95
CA TYR A 189 -23.79 6.58 -14.57
C TYR A 189 -25.01 5.88 -15.18
N THR A 190 -26.18 5.99 -14.54
CA THR A 190 -27.44 5.44 -15.03
C THR A 190 -28.47 6.55 -15.20
N PRO A 191 -28.54 7.20 -16.38
CA PRO A 191 -29.63 8.12 -16.63
C PRO A 191 -30.96 7.34 -16.73
N PHE A 192 -31.98 7.77 -16.01
CA PHE A 192 -33.30 7.17 -16.07
C PHE A 192 -33.90 7.34 -17.50
N SER A 193 -34.00 6.25 -18.24
CA SER A 193 -34.85 6.21 -19.45
C SER A 193 -36.28 5.88 -19.04
N GLY A 194 -37.07 6.91 -18.78
CA GLY A 194 -38.53 6.83 -18.76
C GLY A 194 -39.08 7.20 -20.13
N GLY A 195 -39.59 6.24 -20.87
CA GLY A 195 -40.24 6.54 -22.15
C GLY A 195 -40.72 5.28 -22.84
N ASP A 196 -41.98 4.87 -22.54
CA ASP A 196 -42.72 3.92 -23.35
C ASP A 196 -42.88 4.44 -24.79
N SER A 197 -42.40 3.69 -25.77
CA SER A 197 -42.92 3.76 -27.14
C SER A 197 -43.12 2.36 -27.70
N LYS A 198 -44.38 1.95 -27.72
CA LYS A 198 -44.85 0.81 -28.51
C LYS A 198 -44.75 1.14 -30.01
N SER A 199 -43.89 0.44 -30.71
CA SER A 199 -44.01 0.33 -32.16
C SER A 199 -43.71 -1.12 -32.56
N GLY A 200 -44.74 -1.76 -33.15
CA GLY A 200 -44.64 -3.14 -33.56
C GLY A 200 -43.95 -3.27 -34.92
N ASN A 201 -42.95 -4.11 -35.00
CA ASN A 201 -42.38 -4.59 -36.25
C ASN A 201 -41.92 -6.04 -36.13
N LYS A 202 -42.76 -6.95 -36.69
CA LYS A 202 -42.48 -8.41 -36.71
C LYS A 202 -41.21 -8.78 -37.47
N GLY A 203 -40.68 -7.92 -38.34
CA GLY A 203 -39.41 -8.15 -39.05
C GLY A 203 -38.15 -7.97 -38.19
N ILE A 204 -38.20 -7.11 -37.17
CA ILE A 204 -37.08 -6.85 -36.24
C ILE A 204 -36.92 -8.01 -35.27
N ILE A 205 -38.00 -8.72 -34.91
CA ILE A 205 -37.99 -9.81 -33.96
C ILE A 205 -37.21 -11.02 -34.50
N ILE A 206 -37.31 -11.31 -35.81
CA ILE A 206 -36.55 -12.42 -36.42
C ILE A 206 -35.06 -12.07 -36.55
N GLY A 207 -34.74 -10.83 -36.92
CA GLY A 207 -33.34 -10.36 -36.95
C GLY A 207 -32.70 -10.31 -35.57
N ALA A 208 -33.44 -9.86 -34.55
CA ALA A 208 -32.99 -9.85 -33.18
C ALA A 208 -32.79 -11.25 -32.60
N ALA A 209 -33.68 -12.20 -32.92
CA ALA A 209 -33.53 -13.59 -32.45
C ALA A 209 -32.28 -14.29 -33.02
N VAL A 210 -31.98 -14.04 -34.32
CA VAL A 210 -30.76 -14.56 -34.95
C VAL A 210 -29.53 -13.85 -34.41
N GLY A 211 -29.58 -12.53 -34.18
CA GLY A 211 -28.49 -11.75 -33.58
C GLY A 211 -28.20 -12.19 -32.16
N VAL A 212 -29.22 -12.41 -31.33
CA VAL A 212 -29.08 -12.91 -29.96
C VAL A 212 -28.53 -14.35 -29.95
N ALA A 213 -28.96 -15.22 -30.86
CA ALA A 213 -28.44 -16.58 -30.96
C ALA A 213 -26.95 -16.60 -31.33
N VAL A 214 -26.54 -15.74 -32.30
CA VAL A 214 -25.14 -15.58 -32.68
C VAL A 214 -24.31 -14.95 -31.50
N LEU A 215 -24.85 -13.96 -30.82
CA LEU A 215 -24.19 -13.35 -29.65
C LEU A 215 -24.05 -14.36 -28.52
N LEU A 216 -25.07 -15.16 -28.22
CA LEU A 216 -25.01 -16.22 -27.23
C LEU A 216 -24.01 -17.32 -27.63
N LEU A 217 -23.88 -17.62 -28.92
CA LEU A 217 -22.86 -18.53 -29.42
C LEU A 217 -21.44 -17.97 -29.23
N PHE A 218 -21.23 -16.69 -29.55
CA PHE A 218 -19.94 -16.03 -29.29
C PHE A 218 -19.61 -15.93 -27.80
N LEU A 219 -20.61 -15.58 -26.96
CA LEU A 219 -20.44 -15.55 -25.50
C LEU A 219 -20.17 -16.94 -24.94
N SER A 220 -20.82 -17.99 -25.46
CA SER A 220 -20.54 -19.35 -25.02
C SER A 220 -19.15 -19.84 -25.47
N ILE A 221 -18.73 -19.51 -26.67
CA ILE A 221 -17.37 -19.80 -27.16
C ILE A 221 -16.32 -19.03 -26.36
N ALA A 222 -16.56 -17.72 -26.13
CA ALA A 222 -15.70 -16.89 -25.29
C ALA A 222 -15.68 -17.38 -23.84
N GLY A 223 -16.84 -17.78 -23.30
CA GLY A 223 -16.93 -18.39 -21.97
C GLY A 223 -16.19 -19.72 -21.88
N ILE A 224 -16.34 -20.61 -22.87
CA ILE A 224 -15.59 -21.88 -22.94
C ILE A 224 -14.09 -21.61 -23.12
N TYR A 225 -13.73 -20.61 -23.91
CA TYR A 225 -12.33 -20.20 -24.08
C TYR A 225 -11.75 -19.63 -22.78
N ALA A 226 -12.48 -18.74 -22.13
CA ALA A 226 -12.09 -18.18 -20.82
C ALA A 226 -12.00 -19.26 -19.73
N LEU A 227 -12.96 -20.20 -19.69
CA LEU A 227 -12.91 -21.35 -18.78
C LEU A 227 -11.76 -22.30 -19.11
N ARG A 228 -11.47 -22.52 -20.40
CA ARG A 228 -10.30 -23.31 -20.82
C ARG A 228 -8.98 -22.60 -20.52
N GLN A 229 -8.92 -21.27 -20.69
CA GLN A 229 -7.75 -20.48 -20.28
C GLN A 229 -7.60 -20.49 -18.75
N ARG A 230 -8.68 -20.27 -18.00
CA ARG A 230 -8.69 -20.37 -16.54
C ARG A 230 -8.29 -21.78 -16.07
N ASN A 231 -8.84 -22.82 -16.68
CA ASN A 231 -8.46 -24.21 -16.39
C ASN A 231 -7.02 -24.56 -16.84
N ARG A 232 -6.48 -23.89 -17.87
CA ARG A 232 -5.05 -24.01 -18.23
C ARG A 232 -4.16 -23.26 -17.26
N ALA A 233 -4.55 -22.04 -16.84
CA ALA A 233 -3.88 -21.28 -15.80
C ALA A 233 -3.95 -22.02 -14.46
N ASP A 234 -5.11 -22.54 -14.08
CA ASP A 234 -5.30 -23.35 -12.87
C ASP A 234 -4.54 -24.69 -12.93
N ARG A 235 -4.37 -25.29 -14.11
CA ARG A 235 -3.52 -26.48 -14.30
C ARG A 235 -2.04 -26.16 -14.29
N ALA A 236 -1.63 -24.99 -14.80
CA ALA A 236 -0.25 -24.54 -14.73
C ALA A 236 0.13 -24.14 -13.29
N THR A 237 -0.76 -23.42 -12.59
CA THR A 237 -0.61 -23.08 -11.18
C THR A 237 -0.86 -24.28 -10.26
N GLY A 238 -1.84 -25.14 -10.58
CA GLY A 238 -2.18 -26.33 -9.78
C GLY A 238 -1.13 -27.46 -9.86
N ARG A 239 -0.30 -27.50 -10.90
CA ARG A 239 0.83 -28.45 -10.98
C ARG A 239 1.98 -28.08 -10.05
N ASN A 240 2.11 -26.78 -9.68
CA ASN A 240 3.17 -26.27 -8.83
C ASN A 240 2.72 -25.82 -7.45
N ASN A 241 1.39 -25.83 -7.14
CA ASN A 241 0.89 -25.44 -5.84
C ASN A 241 0.54 -26.69 -5.00
N PRO A 242 1.43 -27.13 -4.09
CA PRO A 242 1.20 -28.27 -3.23
C PRO A 242 -0.01 -28.10 -2.29
N PHE A 243 -0.49 -26.88 -2.09
CA PHE A 243 -1.62 -26.52 -1.21
C PHE A 243 -2.98 -26.50 -1.93
N ALA A 244 -3.04 -26.63 -3.28
CA ALA A 244 -4.29 -26.55 -4.04
C ALA A 244 -5.33 -27.63 -3.65
N LYS A 245 -4.86 -28.75 -3.08
CA LYS A 245 -5.70 -29.87 -2.59
C LYS A 245 -5.85 -29.89 -1.06
N TRP A 246 -5.25 -28.93 -0.36
CA TRP A 246 -5.24 -28.94 1.10
C TRP A 246 -6.53 -28.35 1.66
N ASN A 247 -7.38 -29.20 2.22
CA ASN A 247 -8.71 -28.83 2.73
C ASN A 247 -8.64 -28.51 4.24
N LYS A 248 -9.36 -27.48 4.68
CA LYS A 248 -9.39 -26.97 6.08
C LYS A 248 -9.77 -27.99 7.15
N SER A 249 -10.31 -29.16 6.76
CA SER A 249 -10.79 -30.17 7.70
C SER A 249 -9.76 -31.24 8.07
N LYS A 250 -8.54 -31.18 7.54
CA LYS A 250 -7.52 -32.21 7.73
C LYS A 250 -6.39 -31.72 8.62
N SER A 251 -5.93 -32.62 9.53
CA SER A 251 -4.84 -32.38 10.48
C SER A 251 -3.47 -32.28 9.78
N SER A 252 -2.45 -31.84 10.51
CA SER A 252 -1.04 -31.74 10.06
C SER A 252 -0.46 -33.04 9.46
N ILE A 253 -1.10 -34.19 9.72
CA ILE A 253 -0.71 -35.50 9.18
C ILE A 253 -0.92 -35.58 7.66
N ASP A 254 -1.90 -34.83 7.12
CA ASP A 254 -2.21 -34.74 5.68
C ASP A 254 -1.56 -33.53 4.98
N ALA A 255 -0.65 -32.83 5.67
CA ALA A 255 0.06 -31.68 5.08
C ALA A 255 0.91 -32.14 3.88
N PRO A 256 0.96 -31.34 2.82
CA PRO A 256 1.80 -31.67 1.66
C PRO A 256 3.26 -31.78 2.10
N ARG A 257 3.93 -32.85 1.67
CA ARG A 257 5.38 -32.98 1.88
C ARG A 257 6.08 -31.97 0.99
N LEU A 258 6.62 -30.94 1.61
CA LEU A 258 7.42 -29.92 0.94
C LEU A 258 8.91 -30.27 1.04
N VAL A 259 9.61 -30.15 -0.06
CA VAL A 259 11.08 -30.30 -0.06
C VAL A 259 11.64 -29.11 0.70
N GLY A 260 12.37 -29.38 1.80
CA GLY A 260 13.03 -28.33 2.59
C GLY A 260 12.28 -27.77 3.81
N ALA A 261 11.00 -28.12 4.02
CA ALA A 261 10.23 -27.66 5.19
C ALA A 261 9.59 -28.83 5.95
N LYS A 262 9.84 -28.91 7.27
CA LYS A 262 9.29 -29.97 8.14
C LYS A 262 7.87 -29.58 8.61
N ALA A 263 6.94 -30.55 8.61
CA ALA A 263 5.66 -30.37 9.31
C ALA A 263 5.88 -30.64 10.82
N PHE A 264 5.55 -29.66 11.66
CA PHE A 264 5.57 -29.75 13.11
C PHE A 264 4.15 -29.94 13.64
N THR A 265 4.01 -30.67 14.76
CA THR A 265 2.74 -30.74 15.47
C THR A 265 2.58 -29.55 16.40
N PHE A 266 1.33 -29.20 16.74
CA PHE A 266 1.05 -28.14 17.71
C PHE A 266 1.71 -28.42 19.07
N GLU A 267 1.64 -29.66 19.54
CA GLU A 267 2.21 -30.07 20.83
C GLU A 267 3.76 -29.97 20.86
N GLU A 268 4.44 -30.26 19.73
CA GLU A 268 5.90 -30.01 19.62
C GLU A 268 6.21 -28.53 19.78
N LEU A 269 5.50 -27.64 19.07
CA LEU A 269 5.74 -26.20 19.13
C LEU A 269 5.33 -25.60 20.47
N LYS A 270 4.25 -26.09 21.06
CA LYS A 270 3.82 -25.71 22.41
C LYS A 270 4.87 -26.09 23.48
N LYS A 271 5.44 -27.27 23.37
CA LYS A 271 6.47 -27.73 24.30
C LYS A 271 7.76 -26.92 24.18
N CYS A 272 8.25 -26.68 22.96
CA CYS A 272 9.51 -25.96 22.75
C CYS A 272 9.44 -24.47 23.07
N THR A 273 8.23 -23.90 23.24
CA THR A 273 7.99 -22.49 23.64
C THR A 273 7.49 -22.35 25.08
N GLU A 274 7.49 -23.42 25.86
CA GLU A 274 6.94 -23.43 27.24
C GLU A 274 5.48 -22.92 27.26
N ASN A 275 4.64 -23.50 26.39
CA ASN A 275 3.25 -23.11 26.20
C ASN A 275 3.09 -21.65 25.73
N PHE A 276 3.91 -21.20 24.78
CA PHE A 276 3.93 -19.83 24.25
C PHE A 276 4.05 -18.79 25.37
N SER A 277 4.96 -19.08 26.30
CA SER A 277 5.24 -18.22 27.47
C SER A 277 5.61 -16.80 27.01
N LYS A 278 5.16 -15.79 27.78
CA LYS A 278 5.56 -14.38 27.58
C LYS A 278 7.07 -14.16 27.69
N ALA A 279 7.78 -15.01 28.44
CA ALA A 279 9.24 -14.97 28.53
C ALA A 279 9.92 -15.30 27.19
N ASN A 280 9.24 -16.06 26.34
CA ASN A 280 9.69 -16.47 25.00
C ASN A 280 9.10 -15.60 23.89
N ASP A 281 8.32 -14.58 24.22
CA ASP A 281 7.78 -13.61 23.25
C ASP A 281 8.91 -12.71 22.76
N VAL A 282 9.17 -12.74 21.44
CA VAL A 282 10.22 -11.94 20.78
C VAL A 282 9.62 -10.66 20.19
N GLY A 283 8.32 -10.65 19.95
CA GLY A 283 7.60 -9.51 19.38
C GLY A 283 6.41 -9.94 18.56
N GLY A 284 5.56 -9.00 18.19
CA GLY A 284 4.37 -9.25 17.40
C GLY A 284 4.04 -8.10 16.47
N GLY A 285 3.16 -8.35 15.52
CA GLY A 285 2.66 -7.37 14.56
C GLY A 285 1.26 -7.75 14.07
N GLY A 286 0.78 -7.10 13.03
CA GLY A 286 -0.55 -7.34 12.45
C GLY A 286 -0.82 -8.78 11.99
N TYR A 287 0.23 -9.59 11.85
CA TYR A 287 0.16 -11.00 11.41
C TYR A 287 0.12 -12.01 12.55
N GLY A 288 0.39 -11.61 13.80
CA GLY A 288 0.46 -12.48 14.96
C GLY A 288 1.69 -12.25 15.83
N GLN A 289 1.99 -13.20 16.72
CA GLN A 289 3.10 -13.17 17.68
C GLN A 289 4.24 -14.08 17.25
N VAL A 290 5.48 -13.64 17.53
CA VAL A 290 6.70 -14.43 17.29
C VAL A 290 7.28 -14.89 18.62
N TYR A 291 7.49 -16.21 18.74
CA TYR A 291 8.04 -16.83 19.95
C TYR A 291 9.39 -17.48 19.66
N LYS A 292 10.33 -17.32 20.59
CA LYS A 292 11.56 -18.11 20.61
C LYS A 292 11.24 -19.51 21.15
N GLY A 293 11.82 -20.53 20.53
CA GLY A 293 11.67 -21.91 20.96
C GLY A 293 13.01 -22.65 20.93
N ILE A 294 13.07 -23.78 21.66
CA ILE A 294 14.22 -24.69 21.65
C ILE A 294 13.72 -26.09 21.30
N LEU A 295 14.14 -26.61 20.15
CA LEU A 295 13.82 -27.98 19.74
C LEU A 295 14.53 -28.98 20.64
N SER A 296 14.05 -30.23 20.65
CA SER A 296 14.69 -31.34 21.41
C SER A 296 16.14 -31.60 21.00
N SER A 297 16.53 -31.17 19.80
CA SER A 297 17.92 -31.18 19.32
C SER A 297 18.81 -30.09 19.93
N GLY A 298 18.26 -29.16 20.73
CA GLY A 298 18.95 -27.97 21.20
C GLY A 298 18.97 -26.79 20.20
N GLN A 299 18.40 -26.97 19.00
CA GLN A 299 18.34 -25.92 17.98
C GLN A 299 17.37 -24.81 18.39
N LEU A 300 17.84 -23.55 18.35
CA LEU A 300 17.02 -22.37 18.53
C LEU A 300 16.16 -22.12 17.28
N ILE A 301 14.88 -21.81 17.48
CA ILE A 301 13.92 -21.51 16.43
C ILE A 301 13.10 -20.28 16.79
N ALA A 302 12.56 -19.61 15.73
CA ALA A 302 11.55 -18.58 15.86
C ALA A 302 10.23 -19.10 15.29
N ILE A 303 9.14 -18.94 16.03
CA ILE A 303 7.81 -19.42 15.67
C ILE A 303 6.88 -18.22 15.50
N LYS A 304 6.49 -17.93 14.27
CA LYS A 304 5.49 -16.90 13.94
C LYS A 304 4.10 -17.55 13.98
N ARG A 305 3.34 -17.26 15.02
CA ARG A 305 1.99 -17.80 15.24
C ARG A 305 0.96 -16.83 14.71
N ALA A 306 0.17 -17.22 13.71
CA ALA A 306 -0.85 -16.39 13.11
C ALA A 306 -1.99 -16.07 14.09
N GLN A 307 -2.57 -14.88 13.97
CA GLN A 307 -3.76 -14.50 14.73
C GLN A 307 -4.97 -15.30 14.26
N GLN A 308 -5.67 -15.95 15.19
CA GLN A 308 -6.83 -16.78 14.87
C GLN A 308 -7.96 -15.94 14.25
N GLY A 309 -8.60 -16.50 13.19
CA GLY A 309 -9.77 -15.88 12.54
C GLY A 309 -9.44 -14.84 11.46
N SER A 310 -8.17 -14.54 11.18
CA SER A 310 -7.76 -13.65 10.10
C SER A 310 -7.72 -14.38 8.75
N SER A 311 -8.63 -14.03 7.82
CA SER A 311 -8.60 -14.55 6.45
C SER A 311 -7.34 -14.10 5.68
N GLN A 312 -6.81 -12.95 6.02
CA GLN A 312 -5.55 -12.41 5.47
C GLN A 312 -4.36 -13.26 5.93
N GLY A 313 -4.31 -13.65 7.20
CA GLY A 313 -3.24 -14.49 7.74
C GLY A 313 -3.15 -15.87 7.08
N GLU A 314 -4.28 -16.46 6.65
CA GLU A 314 -4.27 -17.75 5.94
C GLU A 314 -3.61 -17.66 4.55
N LEU A 315 -3.88 -16.60 3.80
CA LEU A 315 -3.27 -16.39 2.49
C LEU A 315 -1.76 -16.14 2.61
N GLU A 316 -1.36 -15.32 3.57
CA GLU A 316 0.03 -14.99 3.84
C GLU A 316 0.82 -16.21 4.31
N PHE A 317 0.25 -17.00 5.21
CA PHE A 317 0.82 -18.28 5.66
C PHE A 317 1.13 -19.23 4.51
N LYS A 318 0.18 -19.45 3.58
CA LYS A 318 0.38 -20.30 2.41
C LYS A 318 1.43 -19.74 1.46
N THR A 319 1.38 -18.43 1.20
CA THR A 319 2.34 -17.74 0.34
C THR A 319 3.74 -17.87 0.90
N GLU A 320 3.94 -17.63 2.19
CA GLU A 320 5.24 -17.65 2.83
C GLU A 320 5.85 -19.07 2.82
N ILE A 321 5.06 -20.10 3.05
CA ILE A 321 5.54 -21.48 2.91
C ILE A 321 5.91 -21.81 1.45
N GLU A 322 5.07 -21.45 0.50
CA GLU A 322 5.30 -21.73 -0.92
C GLU A 322 6.59 -21.09 -1.40
N LEU A 323 6.86 -19.85 -1.02
CA LEU A 323 8.05 -19.12 -1.40
C LEU A 323 9.30 -19.67 -0.70
N LEU A 324 9.30 -19.68 0.62
CA LEU A 324 10.48 -19.98 1.41
C LEU A 324 10.89 -21.46 1.40
N SER A 325 9.99 -22.38 1.04
CA SER A 325 10.39 -23.79 0.84
C SER A 325 11.38 -23.98 -0.30
N ARG A 326 11.47 -23.05 -1.24
CA ARG A 326 12.36 -23.08 -2.43
C ARG A 326 13.57 -22.15 -2.30
N VAL A 327 13.50 -21.16 -1.42
CA VAL A 327 14.53 -20.13 -1.28
C VAL A 327 15.59 -20.57 -0.28
N HIS A 328 16.86 -20.62 -0.73
CA HIS A 328 17.99 -20.99 0.10
C HIS A 328 19.15 -20.04 -0.19
N HIS A 329 19.29 -18.99 0.62
CA HIS A 329 20.37 -18.02 0.49
C HIS A 329 20.84 -17.55 1.88
N LYS A 330 22.15 -17.29 2.06
CA LYS A 330 22.70 -16.89 3.35
C LYS A 330 22.10 -15.57 3.91
N ASN A 331 21.70 -14.68 3.02
CA ASN A 331 21.11 -13.39 3.36
C ASN A 331 19.57 -13.38 3.29
N VAL A 332 18.92 -14.54 3.31
CA VAL A 332 17.47 -14.72 3.44
C VAL A 332 17.20 -15.63 4.62
N VAL A 333 16.19 -15.31 5.43
CA VAL A 333 15.82 -16.12 6.60
C VAL A 333 15.36 -17.50 6.13
N LYS A 334 15.84 -18.55 6.83
CA LYS A 334 15.51 -19.93 6.47
C LYS A 334 14.22 -20.38 7.13
N LEU A 335 13.25 -20.85 6.35
CA LEU A 335 12.09 -21.58 6.84
C LEU A 335 12.54 -23.01 7.18
N LEU A 336 12.32 -23.44 8.43
CA LEU A 336 12.59 -24.80 8.90
C LEU A 336 11.38 -25.71 8.78
N GLY A 337 10.19 -25.11 8.88
CA GLY A 337 8.96 -25.85 8.76
C GLY A 337 7.72 -25.03 9.11
N PHE A 338 6.63 -25.73 9.28
CA PHE A 338 5.32 -25.13 9.58
C PHE A 338 4.47 -26.06 10.44
N CYS A 339 3.48 -25.48 11.12
CA CYS A 339 2.41 -26.21 11.78
C CYS A 339 1.08 -25.73 11.21
N PHE A 340 0.23 -26.69 10.86
CA PHE A 340 -1.17 -26.45 10.51
C PHE A 340 -2.01 -27.50 11.24
N ASP A 341 -2.59 -27.11 12.34
CA ASP A 341 -3.40 -28.01 13.17
C ASP A 341 -4.70 -27.32 13.58
N ARG A 342 -5.82 -27.82 13.08
CA ARG A 342 -7.18 -27.28 13.31
C ARG A 342 -7.29 -25.80 12.98
N THR A 343 -7.18 -24.91 13.97
CA THR A 343 -7.27 -23.46 13.86
C THR A 343 -5.91 -22.78 14.00
N GLU A 344 -4.85 -23.53 14.26
CA GLU A 344 -3.51 -23.01 14.49
C GLU A 344 -2.66 -23.04 13.22
N GLN A 345 -2.06 -21.91 12.91
CA GLN A 345 -1.17 -21.73 11.77
C GLN A 345 0.13 -21.10 12.28
N MET A 346 1.24 -21.80 12.11
CA MET A 346 2.54 -21.35 12.59
C MET A 346 3.63 -21.62 11.56
N LEU A 347 4.51 -20.65 11.38
CA LEU A 347 5.73 -20.77 10.59
C LEU A 347 6.91 -20.89 11.52
N VAL A 348 7.85 -21.78 11.20
CA VAL A 348 9.02 -22.07 12.02
C VAL A 348 10.28 -21.72 11.23
N TYR A 349 11.03 -20.75 11.76
CA TYR A 349 12.26 -20.23 11.16
C TYR A 349 13.49 -20.54 12.00
N GLU A 350 14.67 -20.38 11.38
CA GLU A 350 15.89 -20.20 12.14
C GLU A 350 15.76 -19.01 13.09
N TYR A 351 16.29 -19.11 14.32
CA TYR A 351 16.28 -18.00 15.26
C TYR A 351 17.46 -17.05 14.96
N ILE A 352 17.16 -15.76 14.82
CA ILE A 352 18.16 -14.72 14.52
C ILE A 352 18.35 -13.87 15.80
N PRO A 353 19.52 -13.95 16.45
CA PRO A 353 19.68 -13.49 17.83
C PRO A 353 19.72 -11.98 18.04
N ASN A 354 20.21 -11.20 17.08
CA ASN A 354 20.40 -9.76 17.24
C ASN A 354 19.20 -8.91 16.80
N GLY A 355 18.05 -9.56 16.52
CA GLY A 355 16.80 -8.87 16.19
C GLY A 355 16.84 -8.12 14.87
N SER A 356 16.04 -7.06 14.76
CA SER A 356 15.90 -6.28 13.54
C SER A 356 16.96 -5.17 13.40
N LEU A 357 17.18 -4.74 12.15
CA LEU A 357 18.02 -3.56 11.88
C LEU A 357 17.45 -2.30 12.54
N THR A 358 16.13 -2.15 12.59
CA THR A 358 15.46 -1.04 13.31
C THR A 358 15.85 -1.03 14.79
N ASP A 359 15.90 -2.17 15.46
CA ASP A 359 16.28 -2.24 16.88
C ASP A 359 17.74 -1.81 17.11
N SER A 360 18.60 -2.11 16.14
CA SER A 360 20.01 -1.71 16.20
C SER A 360 20.18 -0.20 15.89
N LEU A 361 19.47 0.33 14.89
CA LEU A 361 19.55 1.76 14.56
C LEU A 361 18.92 2.65 15.64
N SER A 362 17.83 2.18 16.28
CA SER A 362 17.21 2.90 17.40
C SER A 362 17.95 2.77 18.74
N GLY A 363 19.01 1.98 18.78
CA GLY A 363 19.79 1.73 20.00
C GLY A 363 19.16 0.74 20.99
N LYS A 364 17.99 0.18 20.70
CA LYS A 364 17.30 -0.79 21.57
C LYS A 364 18.08 -2.09 21.77
N SER A 365 18.78 -2.55 20.73
CA SER A 365 19.59 -3.76 20.81
C SER A 365 20.90 -3.58 21.57
N GLY A 366 21.32 -2.34 21.87
CA GLY A 366 22.64 -2.01 22.43
C GLY A 366 23.81 -2.19 21.45
N ILE A 367 23.55 -2.65 20.23
CA ILE A 367 24.55 -2.88 19.18
C ILE A 367 24.85 -1.56 18.48
N ARG A 368 26.12 -1.14 18.51
CA ARG A 368 26.57 0.04 17.75
C ARG A 368 27.00 -0.36 16.35
N LEU A 369 26.42 0.29 15.36
CA LEU A 369 26.72 0.07 13.95
C LEU A 369 27.61 1.21 13.42
N ASP A 370 28.91 0.96 13.31
CA ASP A 370 29.85 1.84 12.62
C ASP A 370 29.63 1.78 11.09
N TRP A 371 30.33 2.65 10.35
CA TRP A 371 30.20 2.73 8.89
C TRP A 371 30.47 1.41 8.17
N THR A 372 31.49 0.69 8.58
CA THR A 372 31.87 -0.60 8.00
C THR A 372 30.79 -1.66 8.18
N ARG A 373 30.19 -1.74 9.37
CA ARG A 373 29.07 -2.66 9.66
C ARG A 373 27.84 -2.30 8.85
N ARG A 374 27.53 -1.01 8.71
CA ARG A 374 26.40 -0.53 7.90
C ARG A 374 26.57 -0.87 6.42
N LEU A 375 27.77 -0.72 5.87
CA LEU A 375 28.07 -1.15 4.50
C LEU A 375 27.89 -2.67 4.31
N ARG A 376 28.34 -3.49 5.29
CA ARG A 376 28.14 -4.95 5.24
C ARG A 376 26.67 -5.35 5.34
N ILE A 377 25.90 -4.67 6.17
CA ILE A 377 24.44 -4.89 6.29
C ILE A 377 23.76 -4.52 4.99
N ALA A 378 24.07 -3.37 4.38
CA ALA A 378 23.57 -2.97 3.08
C ALA A 378 23.92 -4.00 1.99
N LEU A 379 25.19 -4.45 1.94
CA LEU A 379 25.63 -5.47 0.99
C LEU A 379 24.90 -6.79 1.18
N GLY A 380 24.76 -7.27 2.42
CA GLY A 380 24.07 -8.52 2.71
C GLY A 380 22.60 -8.47 2.34
N SER A 381 21.90 -7.41 2.72
CA SER A 381 20.49 -7.19 2.38
C SER A 381 20.30 -7.10 0.87
N GLY A 382 21.17 -6.34 0.18
CA GLY A 382 21.16 -6.22 -1.28
C GLY A 382 21.39 -7.58 -1.97
N LYS A 383 22.33 -8.40 -1.48
CA LYS A 383 22.58 -9.77 -2.02
C LYS A 383 21.36 -10.68 -1.82
N GLY A 384 20.66 -10.57 -0.68
CA GLY A 384 19.42 -11.29 -0.46
C GLY A 384 18.35 -10.93 -1.49
N LEU A 385 18.16 -9.63 -1.75
CA LEU A 385 17.20 -9.15 -2.74
C LEU A 385 17.58 -9.47 -4.18
N ALA A 386 18.86 -9.30 -4.54
CA ALA A 386 19.35 -9.68 -5.88
C ALA A 386 19.12 -11.18 -6.15
N TYR A 387 19.33 -12.04 -5.15
CA TYR A 387 19.00 -13.46 -5.27
C TYR A 387 17.51 -13.70 -5.54
N LEU A 388 16.61 -13.00 -4.85
CA LEU A 388 15.15 -13.14 -5.05
C LEU A 388 14.70 -12.69 -6.44
N HIS A 389 15.27 -11.59 -6.95
CA HIS A 389 14.89 -11.01 -8.23
C HIS A 389 15.49 -11.74 -9.43
N GLU A 390 16.75 -12.17 -9.33
CA GLU A 390 17.54 -12.59 -10.49
C GLU A 390 17.86 -14.09 -10.51
N LEU A 391 17.88 -14.75 -9.34
CA LEU A 391 18.33 -16.14 -9.22
C LEU A 391 17.25 -17.10 -8.72
N ALA A 392 16.19 -16.60 -8.10
CA ALA A 392 15.05 -17.43 -7.73
C ALA A 392 14.22 -17.77 -8.99
N ASP A 393 13.73 -19.00 -9.08
CA ASP A 393 12.89 -19.47 -10.19
C ASP A 393 11.55 -20.02 -9.65
N PRO A 394 10.41 -19.34 -9.95
CA PRO A 394 10.29 -18.03 -10.60
C PRO A 394 10.77 -16.88 -9.71
N PRO A 395 11.09 -15.69 -10.29
CA PRO A 395 11.52 -14.52 -9.55
C PRO A 395 10.49 -14.09 -8.48
N ILE A 396 10.99 -13.54 -7.37
CA ILE A 396 10.19 -13.16 -6.21
C ILE A 396 10.36 -11.68 -5.94
N ILE A 397 9.26 -10.94 -5.89
CA ILE A 397 9.20 -9.56 -5.39
C ILE A 397 8.79 -9.61 -3.93
N HIS A 398 9.60 -9.03 -3.05
CA HIS A 398 9.36 -9.06 -1.60
C HIS A 398 8.18 -8.18 -1.16
N ARG A 399 8.07 -6.97 -1.74
CA ARG A 399 6.95 -6.03 -1.56
C ARG A 399 6.86 -5.30 -0.22
N ASP A 400 7.62 -5.72 0.79
CA ASP A 400 7.63 -5.06 2.11
C ASP A 400 9.06 -4.93 2.65
N ILE A 401 9.98 -4.40 1.82
CA ILE A 401 11.36 -4.13 2.22
C ILE A 401 11.39 -2.94 3.17
N LYS A 402 11.87 -3.20 4.39
CA LYS A 402 12.02 -2.21 5.47
C LYS A 402 13.04 -2.70 6.49
N SER A 403 13.57 -1.81 7.32
CA SER A 403 14.58 -2.14 8.35
C SER A 403 14.08 -3.14 9.39
N ASN A 404 12.76 -3.19 9.66
CA ASN A 404 12.17 -4.20 10.56
C ASN A 404 12.26 -5.62 9.98
N ASN A 405 12.26 -5.76 8.64
CA ASN A 405 12.31 -7.05 7.94
C ASN A 405 13.75 -7.45 7.56
N ILE A 406 14.75 -6.73 8.02
CA ILE A 406 16.17 -7.09 7.92
C ILE A 406 16.64 -7.49 9.32
N LEU A 407 16.91 -8.78 9.50
CA LEU A 407 17.38 -9.35 10.78
C LEU A 407 18.89 -9.51 10.77
N LEU A 408 19.52 -9.42 11.95
CA LEU A 408 20.97 -9.53 12.11
C LEU A 408 21.32 -10.81 12.88
N ASP A 409 22.12 -11.68 12.26
CA ASP A 409 22.60 -12.90 12.92
C ASP A 409 23.71 -12.59 13.97
N GLU A 410 24.26 -13.60 14.61
CA GLU A 410 25.32 -13.49 15.62
C GLU A 410 26.58 -12.77 15.10
N ASN A 411 26.81 -12.79 13.80
CA ASN A 411 27.93 -12.13 13.12
C ASN A 411 27.56 -10.77 12.52
N LEU A 412 26.35 -10.26 12.81
CA LEU A 412 25.74 -9.09 12.18
C LEU A 412 25.57 -9.22 10.67
N THR A 413 25.45 -10.47 10.16
CA THR A 413 25.08 -10.71 8.76
C THR A 413 23.60 -10.42 8.59
N ALA A 414 23.27 -9.61 7.60
CA ALA A 414 21.89 -9.27 7.30
C ALA A 414 21.14 -10.43 6.63
N LYS A 415 19.92 -10.68 7.09
CA LYS A 415 18.99 -11.66 6.53
C LYS A 415 17.63 -11.01 6.29
N VAL A 416 17.17 -11.03 5.05
CA VAL A 416 15.83 -10.56 4.66
C VAL A 416 14.78 -11.54 5.16
N ALA A 417 13.72 -11.04 5.79
CA ALA A 417 12.68 -11.80 6.46
C ALA A 417 11.28 -11.26 6.13
N ASP A 418 10.23 -12.00 6.50
CA ASP A 418 8.81 -11.66 6.37
C ASP A 418 8.29 -11.60 4.92
N PHE A 419 8.06 -12.76 4.34
CA PHE A 419 7.59 -12.96 2.95
C PHE A 419 6.06 -13.00 2.81
N GLY A 420 5.30 -12.63 3.84
CA GLY A 420 3.84 -12.71 3.86
C GLY A 420 3.14 -11.91 2.74
N LEU A 421 3.76 -10.83 2.29
CA LEU A 421 3.24 -9.97 1.21
C LEU A 421 3.88 -10.25 -0.16
N SER A 422 4.86 -11.12 -0.24
CA SER A 422 5.66 -11.36 -1.44
C SER A 422 4.84 -11.94 -2.61
N LYS A 423 5.34 -11.75 -3.82
CA LYS A 423 4.70 -12.21 -5.05
C LYS A 423 5.69 -12.91 -5.98
N LEU A 424 5.24 -14.02 -6.58
CA LEU A 424 5.94 -14.66 -7.70
C LEU A 424 5.66 -13.90 -8.99
N VAL A 425 6.68 -13.68 -9.79
CA VAL A 425 6.54 -13.23 -11.17
C VAL A 425 6.32 -14.48 -12.03
N GLY A 426 5.05 -14.87 -12.21
CA GLY A 426 4.68 -16.17 -12.80
C GLY A 426 4.74 -16.25 -14.31
N ASP A 427 4.96 -15.15 -15.01
CA ASP A 427 5.02 -15.08 -16.48
C ASP A 427 6.26 -14.27 -16.88
N PRO A 428 7.25 -14.91 -17.50
CA PRO A 428 8.48 -14.23 -17.93
C PRO A 428 8.25 -13.09 -18.94
N GLU A 429 7.10 -13.09 -19.62
CA GLU A 429 6.74 -12.04 -20.59
C GLU A 429 6.06 -10.83 -19.91
N LYS A 430 5.67 -10.94 -18.64
CA LYS A 430 5.05 -9.85 -17.89
C LYS A 430 6.07 -9.12 -17.04
N ILE A 431 6.29 -7.86 -17.38
CA ILE A 431 7.23 -6.96 -16.69
C ILE A 431 6.71 -6.57 -15.30
N HIS A 432 5.39 -6.72 -15.03
CA HIS A 432 4.75 -6.31 -13.77
C HIS A 432 3.62 -7.25 -13.33
N VAL A 433 3.29 -7.23 -12.05
CA VAL A 433 2.13 -7.91 -11.46
C VAL A 433 1.10 -6.87 -11.04
N THR A 434 -0.04 -6.80 -11.72
CA THR A 434 -1.17 -5.94 -11.27
C THR A 434 -1.76 -6.53 -10.00
N THR A 435 -1.72 -5.77 -8.91
CA THR A 435 -2.20 -6.25 -7.59
C THR A 435 -2.60 -5.09 -6.69
N GLN A 436 -3.51 -5.37 -5.74
CA GLN A 436 -3.84 -4.40 -4.70
C GLN A 436 -2.57 -3.88 -4.02
N VAL A 437 -2.46 -2.56 -3.83
CA VAL A 437 -1.32 -1.96 -3.15
C VAL A 437 -1.23 -2.46 -1.71
N LYS A 438 -0.08 -2.99 -1.34
CA LYS A 438 0.30 -3.40 0.01
C LYS A 438 1.76 -3.03 0.25
N GLY A 439 2.14 -2.86 1.51
CA GLY A 439 3.48 -2.48 1.93
C GLY A 439 3.42 -1.55 3.14
N THR A 440 4.56 -1.04 3.57
CA THR A 440 4.69 -0.20 4.76
C THR A 440 4.89 1.27 4.36
N LEU A 441 4.09 2.18 4.94
CA LEU A 441 4.21 3.62 4.70
C LEU A 441 5.64 4.10 5.00
N GLY A 442 6.17 4.96 4.13
CA GLY A 442 7.53 5.45 4.18
C GLY A 442 8.53 4.66 3.33
N TYR A 443 8.25 3.37 3.04
CA TYR A 443 9.04 2.52 2.13
C TYR A 443 8.32 2.21 0.83
N LEU A 444 7.04 2.56 0.75
CA LEU A 444 6.19 2.22 -0.38
C LEU A 444 6.62 3.01 -1.62
N ASP A 445 6.88 2.29 -2.69
CA ASP A 445 7.22 2.82 -4.00
C ASP A 445 6.10 3.72 -4.55
N PRO A 446 6.36 5.00 -4.86
CA PRO A 446 5.36 5.90 -5.41
C PRO A 446 4.75 5.42 -6.72
N GLU A 447 5.54 4.87 -7.64
CA GLU A 447 5.05 4.38 -8.92
C GLU A 447 4.14 3.16 -8.74
N TYR A 448 4.53 2.16 -7.95
CA TYR A 448 3.66 1.03 -7.61
C TYR A 448 2.37 1.49 -6.94
N TYR A 449 2.48 2.47 -6.03
CA TYR A 449 1.34 3.04 -5.34
C TYR A 449 0.35 3.73 -6.29
N MET A 450 0.86 4.39 -7.33
CA MET A 450 0.06 5.12 -8.33
C MET A 450 -0.55 4.21 -9.39
N THR A 451 0.23 3.22 -9.85
CA THR A 451 -0.14 2.41 -11.02
C THR A 451 -0.77 1.07 -10.67
N ASN A 452 -0.69 0.61 -9.41
CA ASN A 452 -0.97 -0.77 -8.97
C ASN A 452 -0.11 -1.83 -9.70
N GLN A 453 0.96 -1.42 -10.38
CA GLN A 453 1.86 -2.30 -11.11
C GLN A 453 3.10 -2.58 -10.25
N LEU A 454 3.12 -3.75 -9.63
CA LEU A 454 4.22 -4.20 -8.80
C LEU A 454 5.35 -4.72 -9.69
N THR A 455 6.56 -4.21 -9.49
CA THR A 455 7.79 -4.65 -10.15
C THR A 455 8.90 -4.90 -9.12
N GLU A 456 10.00 -5.53 -9.53
CA GLU A 456 11.22 -5.63 -8.72
C GLU A 456 11.78 -4.25 -8.32
N LYS A 457 11.52 -3.22 -9.13
CA LYS A 457 11.94 -1.84 -8.85
C LYS A 457 11.26 -1.24 -7.62
N SER A 458 10.12 -1.80 -7.21
CA SER A 458 9.46 -1.42 -5.97
C SER A 458 10.25 -1.85 -4.73
N ASP A 459 10.89 -3.03 -4.76
CA ASP A 459 11.81 -3.45 -3.70
C ASP A 459 13.09 -2.60 -3.69
N VAL A 460 13.57 -2.18 -4.87
CA VAL A 460 14.73 -1.26 -4.98
C VAL A 460 14.44 0.07 -4.32
N TYR A 461 13.22 0.62 -4.49
CA TYR A 461 12.82 1.85 -3.81
C TYR A 461 12.84 1.67 -2.28
N GLY A 462 12.18 0.63 -1.76
CA GLY A 462 12.19 0.31 -0.34
C GLY A 462 13.60 0.11 0.22
N PHE A 463 14.48 -0.53 -0.55
CA PHE A 463 15.88 -0.70 -0.19
C PHE A 463 16.64 0.63 -0.15
N GLY A 464 16.39 1.55 -1.09
CA GLY A 464 16.94 2.91 -1.07
C GLY A 464 16.55 3.66 0.21
N VAL A 465 15.31 3.51 0.69
CA VAL A 465 14.89 4.06 1.98
C VAL A 465 15.68 3.45 3.14
N VAL A 466 15.89 2.12 3.15
CA VAL A 466 16.74 1.44 4.14
C VAL A 466 18.18 1.97 4.10
N MET A 467 18.72 2.26 2.92
CA MET A 467 20.04 2.88 2.80
C MET A 467 20.11 4.25 3.49
N PHE A 468 19.03 5.06 3.41
CA PHE A 468 18.98 6.32 4.16
C PHE A 468 18.81 6.11 5.66
N GLU A 469 18.09 5.08 6.13
CA GLU A 469 18.06 4.73 7.55
C GLU A 469 19.44 4.32 8.05
N LEU A 470 20.18 3.51 7.28
CA LEU A 470 21.57 3.14 7.57
C LEU A 470 22.50 4.36 7.63
N LEU A 471 22.18 5.43 6.91
CA LEU A 471 22.97 6.64 6.88
C LEU A 471 22.67 7.57 8.05
N THR A 472 21.38 7.80 8.31
CA THR A 472 20.90 8.83 9.22
C THR A 472 20.58 8.33 10.63
N GLY A 473 20.38 7.01 10.79
CA GLY A 473 19.83 6.43 12.02
C GLY A 473 18.37 6.81 12.28
N LYS A 474 17.73 7.58 11.37
CA LYS A 474 16.34 8.03 11.49
C LYS A 474 15.39 7.01 10.91
N SER A 475 14.18 6.94 11.45
CA SER A 475 13.10 6.20 10.82
C SER A 475 12.66 6.86 9.49
N PRO A 476 12.02 6.13 8.55
CA PRO A 476 11.65 6.66 7.24
C PRO A 476 10.71 7.84 7.31
N ILE A 477 9.89 7.89 8.36
CA ILE A 477 9.04 9.04 8.71
C ILE A 477 9.30 9.40 10.17
N GLU A 478 9.79 10.60 10.41
CA GLU A 478 10.00 11.12 11.75
C GLU A 478 9.32 12.49 11.89
N ARG A 479 8.41 12.64 12.86
CA ARG A 479 7.65 13.89 13.12
C ARG A 479 6.99 14.45 11.85
N GLY A 480 6.43 13.56 11.00
CA GLY A 480 5.76 13.93 9.75
C GLY A 480 6.70 14.28 8.59
N LYS A 481 8.00 14.15 8.76
CA LYS A 481 9.00 14.38 7.70
C LYS A 481 9.52 13.05 7.16
N TYR A 482 9.63 12.96 5.84
CA TYR A 482 10.17 11.80 5.14
C TYR A 482 11.69 11.96 5.00
N VAL A 483 12.45 10.94 5.41
CA VAL A 483 13.91 10.94 5.31
C VAL A 483 14.39 11.16 3.87
N VAL A 484 13.70 10.55 2.89
CA VAL A 484 14.01 10.73 1.45
C VAL A 484 13.88 12.20 1.04
N LYS A 485 12.79 12.88 1.46
CA LYS A 485 12.59 14.30 1.15
C LYS A 485 13.61 15.20 1.86
N GLU A 486 13.95 14.91 3.10
CA GLU A 486 14.97 15.66 3.84
C GLU A 486 16.32 15.61 3.13
N VAL A 487 16.76 14.41 2.71
CA VAL A 487 18.03 14.25 1.99
C VAL A 487 17.98 14.93 0.61
N LYS A 488 16.93 14.69 -0.19
CA LYS A 488 16.76 15.34 -1.51
C LYS A 488 16.76 16.85 -1.40
N MET A 489 16.10 17.45 -0.41
CA MET A 489 16.08 18.91 -0.19
C MET A 489 17.47 19.45 0.15
N LYS A 490 18.22 18.79 1.02
CA LYS A 490 19.59 19.20 1.38
C LYS A 490 20.51 19.14 0.15
N MET A 491 20.42 18.10 -0.66
CA MET A 491 21.20 17.94 -1.89
C MET A 491 20.85 18.99 -2.96
N ASN A 492 19.58 19.45 -3.05
CA ASN A 492 19.18 20.47 -4.02
C ASN A 492 19.57 21.89 -3.61
N THR A 493 19.74 22.16 -2.32
CA THR A 493 20.08 23.49 -1.79
C THR A 493 21.59 23.74 -1.73
N SER A 494 22.38 22.67 -1.73
CA SER A 494 23.85 22.75 -1.64
C SER A 494 24.45 21.65 -2.51
N SER A 495 25.42 22.04 -3.34
CA SER A 495 26.27 21.08 -4.06
C SER A 495 27.35 20.49 -3.14
N ASP A 496 27.39 20.88 -1.88
CA ASP A 496 28.40 20.46 -0.92
C ASP A 496 27.82 19.39 0.03
N LEU A 497 28.41 18.22 0.02
CA LEU A 497 28.08 17.10 0.91
C LEU A 497 28.30 17.39 2.40
N TYR A 498 29.01 18.46 2.74
CA TYR A 498 29.16 18.91 4.13
C TYR A 498 27.81 19.23 4.80
N ASP A 499 26.81 19.67 4.06
CA ASP A 499 25.47 19.93 4.60
C ASP A 499 24.71 18.66 5.00
N LEU A 500 25.08 17.50 4.46
CA LEU A 500 24.53 16.21 4.88
C LEU A 500 25.08 15.74 6.22
N GLN A 501 26.20 16.29 6.72
CA GLN A 501 26.76 15.88 8.02
C GLN A 501 25.77 16.08 9.18
N GLU A 502 24.89 17.08 9.09
CA GLU A 502 23.84 17.30 10.09
C GLU A 502 22.77 16.19 10.12
N LEU A 503 22.61 15.45 9.02
CA LEU A 503 21.65 14.35 8.90
C LEU A 503 22.26 13.00 9.28
N LEU A 504 23.61 12.91 9.36
CA LEU A 504 24.31 11.66 9.67
C LEU A 504 24.08 11.21 11.10
N ASP A 505 23.99 9.90 11.25
CA ASP A 505 24.00 9.31 12.58
C ASP A 505 25.32 9.63 13.29
N THR A 506 25.21 10.13 14.52
CA THR A 506 26.36 10.47 15.37
C THR A 506 27.32 9.30 15.59
N THR A 507 26.81 8.06 15.54
CA THR A 507 27.61 6.84 15.63
C THR A 507 28.57 6.71 14.45
N ILE A 508 28.18 7.10 13.26
CA ILE A 508 29.05 7.10 12.08
C ILE A 508 30.13 8.15 12.23
N ILE A 509 29.76 9.38 12.64
CA ILE A 509 30.69 10.51 12.76
C ILE A 509 31.74 10.22 13.83
N SER A 510 31.34 9.67 14.98
CA SER A 510 32.23 9.45 16.13
C SER A 510 33.20 8.30 15.93
N THR A 511 32.89 7.33 15.06
CA THR A 511 33.72 6.12 14.88
C THR A 511 34.57 6.13 13.61
N SER A 512 34.26 7.01 12.66
CA SER A 512 34.88 7.00 11.32
C SER A 512 35.61 8.31 11.04
N GLY A 513 36.92 8.34 11.25
CA GLY A 513 37.77 9.51 10.91
C GLY A 513 37.86 9.79 9.39
N ASN A 514 37.32 8.93 8.55
CA ASN A 514 37.29 9.10 7.09
C ASN A 514 36.12 8.29 6.47
N LEU A 515 35.11 9.01 5.96
CA LEU A 515 33.92 8.46 5.31
C LEU A 515 34.18 8.20 3.80
N LYS A 516 35.27 7.48 3.47
CA LYS A 516 35.55 7.14 2.07
C LYS A 516 34.37 6.35 1.49
N GLY A 517 33.95 6.73 0.26
CA GLY A 517 32.85 6.11 -0.43
C GLY A 517 31.46 6.61 -0.05
N PHE A 518 31.38 7.51 0.94
CA PHE A 518 30.12 8.10 1.41
C PHE A 518 29.32 8.76 0.29
N GLU A 519 29.98 9.61 -0.51
CA GLU A 519 29.34 10.33 -1.64
C GLU A 519 28.66 9.35 -2.62
N LYS A 520 29.40 8.32 -3.01
CA LYS A 520 28.86 7.28 -3.90
C LYS A 520 27.71 6.48 -3.26
N TYR A 521 27.74 6.31 -1.94
CA TYR A 521 26.66 5.65 -1.23
C TYR A 521 25.39 6.48 -1.24
N VAL A 522 25.49 7.79 -1.02
CA VAL A 522 24.35 8.72 -1.10
C VAL A 522 23.81 8.78 -2.51
N ASP A 523 24.68 8.91 -3.53
CA ASP A 523 24.27 8.90 -4.94
C ASP A 523 23.52 7.60 -5.31
N LEU A 524 24.04 6.44 -4.89
CA LEU A 524 23.38 5.15 -5.10
C LEU A 524 22.01 5.10 -4.44
N ALA A 525 21.90 5.56 -3.18
CA ALA A 525 20.64 5.59 -2.45
C ALA A 525 19.62 6.51 -3.14
N LEU A 526 20.05 7.68 -3.64
CA LEU A 526 19.20 8.59 -4.42
C LEU A 526 18.69 7.96 -5.71
N ARG A 527 19.55 7.26 -6.44
CA ARG A 527 19.15 6.51 -7.65
C ARG A 527 18.14 5.39 -7.34
N CYS A 528 18.27 4.74 -6.19
CA CYS A 528 17.28 3.72 -5.78
C CYS A 528 15.90 4.31 -5.51
N VAL A 529 15.79 5.57 -5.06
CA VAL A 529 14.52 6.26 -4.76
C VAL A 529 14.08 7.24 -5.85
N GLU A 530 14.50 7.02 -7.09
CA GLU A 530 13.95 7.74 -8.24
C GLU A 530 12.44 7.51 -8.34
N GLU A 531 11.70 8.51 -8.83
CA GLU A 531 10.24 8.44 -8.90
C GLU A 531 9.78 7.35 -9.89
N GLU A 532 10.42 7.28 -11.05
CA GLU A 532 10.13 6.29 -12.08
C GLU A 532 11.02 5.04 -11.92
N GLY A 533 10.43 3.87 -11.87
CA GLY A 533 11.13 2.59 -11.69
C GLY A 533 12.17 2.31 -12.78
N VAL A 534 11.91 2.76 -14.01
CA VAL A 534 12.84 2.58 -15.14
C VAL A 534 14.19 3.25 -14.89
N ASN A 535 14.23 4.34 -14.13
CA ASN A 535 15.44 5.09 -13.79
C ASN A 535 16.20 4.49 -12.60
N ARG A 536 15.58 3.55 -11.86
CA ARG A 536 16.22 2.86 -10.74
C ARG A 536 17.13 1.75 -11.23
N PRO A 537 18.28 1.51 -10.56
CA PRO A 537 19.14 0.36 -10.88
C PRO A 537 18.41 -0.97 -10.58
N THR A 538 18.95 -2.08 -11.08
CA THR A 538 18.60 -3.44 -10.62
C THR A 538 19.29 -3.73 -9.29
N MET A 539 18.80 -4.74 -8.54
CA MET A 539 19.48 -5.10 -7.28
C MET A 539 20.89 -5.65 -7.49
N GLY A 540 21.15 -6.32 -8.60
CA GLY A 540 22.49 -6.76 -8.98
C GLY A 540 23.46 -5.60 -9.22
N GLU A 541 23.00 -4.52 -9.87
CA GLU A 541 23.77 -3.29 -10.05
C GLU A 541 24.03 -2.58 -8.70
N VAL A 542 22.99 -2.54 -7.83
CA VAL A 542 23.13 -1.99 -6.47
C VAL A 542 24.17 -2.75 -5.66
N VAL A 543 24.14 -4.07 -5.66
CA VAL A 543 25.12 -4.92 -4.98
C VAL A 543 26.53 -4.63 -5.46
N LYS A 544 26.74 -4.58 -6.79
CA LYS A 544 28.03 -4.29 -7.39
C LYS A 544 28.57 -2.92 -6.98
N GLU A 545 27.69 -1.90 -6.94
CA GLU A 545 28.12 -0.56 -6.55
C GLU A 545 28.43 -0.48 -5.05
N ILE A 546 27.67 -1.18 -4.18
CA ILE A 546 28.02 -1.27 -2.74
C ILE A 546 29.39 -1.96 -2.56
N GLU A 547 29.71 -3.00 -3.33
CA GLU A 547 31.04 -3.63 -3.30
C GLU A 547 32.14 -2.65 -3.70
N ASN A 548 31.93 -1.83 -4.73
CA ASN A 548 32.86 -0.76 -5.14
C ASN A 548 33.04 0.27 -4.01
N ILE A 549 31.95 0.68 -3.37
CA ILE A 549 31.97 1.62 -2.23
C ILE A 549 32.77 1.04 -1.07
N MET A 550 32.60 -0.25 -0.76
CA MET A 550 33.36 -0.94 0.27
C MET A 550 34.85 -0.98 -0.05
N HIS A 551 35.23 -1.24 -1.29
CA HIS A 551 36.63 -1.17 -1.72
C HIS A 551 37.24 0.23 -1.54
N LEU A 552 36.49 1.28 -1.87
CA LEU A 552 36.92 2.67 -1.63
C LEU A 552 37.07 2.97 -0.13
N ALA A 553 36.19 2.42 0.70
CA ALA A 553 36.27 2.52 2.15
C ALA A 553 37.39 1.67 2.79
N GLY A 554 38.13 0.89 1.97
CA GLY A 554 39.17 -0.04 2.45
C GLY A 554 38.61 -1.28 3.15
N VAL A 555 37.34 -1.59 2.93
CA VAL A 555 36.63 -2.74 3.50
C VAL A 555 36.58 -3.86 2.49
N ASN A 556 37.07 -5.04 2.85
CA ASN A 556 36.95 -6.20 1.96
C ASN A 556 35.52 -6.77 2.02
N PRO A 557 34.77 -6.80 0.90
CA PRO A 557 33.40 -7.31 0.87
C PRO A 557 33.29 -8.84 1.08
N ASN A 558 34.42 -9.58 1.02
CA ASN A 558 34.45 -11.04 1.13
C ASN A 558 34.87 -11.54 2.54
N ILE A 559 35.20 -10.65 3.46
CA ILE A 559 35.55 -11.04 4.84
C ILE A 559 34.27 -11.06 5.68
N ASP A 560 33.94 -12.20 6.27
CA ASP A 560 32.82 -12.33 7.19
C ASP A 560 33.01 -11.46 8.44
N SER A 561 31.92 -10.90 8.95
CA SER A 561 31.90 -9.93 10.07
C SER A 561 32.55 -10.47 11.37
N ALA A 562 32.54 -11.79 11.54
CA ALA A 562 33.14 -12.46 12.71
C ALA A 562 34.68 -12.25 12.84
N ALA A 563 35.38 -12.14 11.71
CA ALA A 563 36.81 -11.86 11.72
C ALA A 563 37.14 -10.43 12.17
N SER A 564 36.26 -9.47 11.89
CA SER A 564 36.41 -8.06 12.27
C SER A 564 36.15 -7.80 13.76
N SER A 565 35.23 -8.58 14.37
CA SER A 565 34.90 -8.45 15.81
C SER A 565 36.07 -8.89 16.69
N ARG A 566 36.80 -9.93 16.29
CA ARG A 566 38.00 -10.41 17.05
C ARG A 566 39.15 -9.41 17.04
N THR A 567 39.32 -8.64 15.96
CA THR A 567 40.39 -7.62 15.86
C THR A 567 40.15 -6.42 16.78
N TYR A 568 38.91 -6.08 17.10
CA TYR A 568 38.59 -4.97 18.02
C TYR A 568 38.64 -5.38 19.48
N GLU A 569 38.30 -6.63 19.83
CA GLU A 569 38.47 -7.13 21.20
C GLU A 569 39.95 -7.29 21.61
N ASP A 570 40.82 -7.69 20.69
CA ASP A 570 42.25 -7.78 20.92
C ASP A 570 42.92 -6.40 21.00
N ALA A 571 42.45 -5.40 20.26
CA ALA A 571 42.94 -4.03 20.36
C ALA A 571 42.53 -3.35 21.67
N SER A 572 41.38 -3.72 22.27
CA SER A 572 40.93 -3.19 23.57
C SER A 572 41.64 -3.86 24.77
N LYS A 573 42.17 -5.07 24.59
CA LYS A 573 42.96 -5.79 25.63
C LYS A 573 44.46 -5.44 25.63
N GLY A 574 44.94 -4.77 24.57
CA GLY A 574 46.36 -4.37 24.43
C GLY A 574 46.78 -3.07 25.10
N SER A 575 45.83 -2.30 25.71
CA SER A 575 46.16 -1.10 26.48
C SER A 575 46.31 -1.41 27.98
N GLY A 576 47.20 -2.30 28.29
CA GLY A 576 47.69 -2.59 29.67
C GLY A 576 48.71 -1.55 30.08
N ASN A 577 48.41 -0.87 31.13
CA ASN A 577 49.11 0.15 31.89
C ASN A 577 50.62 -0.08 32.04
N PRO A 578 51.54 0.83 31.64
CA PRO A 578 52.96 0.70 31.88
C PRO A 578 53.38 1.49 33.12
N TYR A 579 52.78 1.23 34.28
CA TYR A 579 53.31 1.68 35.59
C TYR A 579 53.13 0.58 36.65
N GLY A 580 54.05 -0.37 36.63
CA GLY A 580 54.33 -1.22 37.76
C GLY A 580 55.36 -0.51 38.71
N LYS A 581 54.94 -0.20 39.93
CA LYS A 581 55.86 0.28 40.99
C LYS A 581 56.68 -0.88 41.52
N ASP A 582 57.99 -0.77 41.37
CA ASP A 582 58.93 -1.41 42.26
C ASP A 582 58.79 -0.82 43.65
N SER A 583 58.67 -1.65 44.67
CA SER A 583 59.33 -1.42 46.01
C SER A 583 59.14 -2.63 46.90
N VAL A 584 60.29 -3.19 47.27
CA VAL A 584 60.69 -3.93 48.48
C VAL A 584 60.00 -5.23 48.80
#